data_dbb3211a54f692e8c484aa264dfa972a
#
_entry.id   dbb3211a54f692e8c484aa264dfa972a
#
_cell.length_a   1.000
_cell.length_b   1.000
_cell.length_c   1.000
_cell.angle_alpha   90.00
_cell.angle_beta   90.00
_cell.angle_gamma   90.00
#
_symmetry.space_group_name_H-M   'P 1'
#
loop_
_entity.id
_entity.type
_entity.pdbx_description
1 polymer ?
#
loop_
_entity_poly.entity_id
_entity_poly.type
_entity_poly.pdbx_seq_one_letter_code
_entity_poly.pdbx_strand_id
1 'polypeptide(L)'
;MFLHAALLMAATLLPARLEEPVTVCAAVSLTESLEAAAEAYKRAGGGSVRFNFAGSNVLARQLANGAPADLFISADEAQMEVAAGAGAIDRTTRVDLLANRLSVIVRPDHGEIHEIRALLQPDVRRVAIGDPAAVPAGVYARQYLQAVGLWEALQSRLVPVGNVRAAVAAVENGSADAAIVYETDAAIARTAVIAFVVSAAAAPHIVYPAAVVAGSRQREAALRFLQFLRGPQGAEIFRRYKFSPLAP
;
A
#
# COMPACT_ATOMS: atom_id res chain seq x y z
N MET A 1 -48.42 -60.64 -0.09
CA MET A 1 -47.40 -60.33 -1.08
C MET A 1 -47.25 -58.80 -1.07
N PHE A 2 -46.38 -58.26 -0.20
CA PHE A 2 -46.17 -56.82 -0.01
C PHE A 2 -44.86 -56.40 -0.72
N LEU A 3 -45.00 -55.60 -1.77
CA LEU A 3 -43.88 -54.99 -2.46
C LEU A 3 -43.43 -53.75 -1.68
N HIS A 4 -42.21 -53.78 -1.13
CA HIS A 4 -41.56 -52.58 -0.57
C HIS A 4 -40.84 -51.84 -1.71
N ALA A 5 -41.34 -50.69 -2.09
CA ALA A 5 -40.65 -49.78 -3.01
C ALA A 5 -39.62 -49.00 -2.19
N ALA A 6 -38.33 -49.28 -2.39
CA ALA A 6 -37.23 -48.48 -1.85
C ALA A 6 -37.03 -47.22 -2.73
N LEU A 7 -37.34 -46.07 -2.16
CA LEU A 7 -37.10 -44.74 -2.80
C LEU A 7 -35.63 -44.36 -2.60
N LEU A 8 -34.78 -44.52 -3.63
CA LEU A 8 -33.42 -44.02 -3.64
C LEU A 8 -33.43 -42.49 -3.81
N MET A 9 -33.12 -41.79 -2.74
CA MET A 9 -32.93 -40.36 -2.73
C MET A 9 -31.50 -40.04 -3.28
N ALA A 10 -31.41 -39.71 -4.56
CA ALA A 10 -30.15 -39.26 -5.17
C ALA A 10 -29.80 -37.86 -4.66
N ALA A 11 -28.86 -37.78 -3.73
CA ALA A 11 -28.27 -36.53 -3.31
C ALA A 11 -27.42 -35.97 -4.49
N THR A 12 -27.92 -34.97 -5.18
CA THR A 12 -27.19 -34.22 -6.18
C THR A 12 -26.15 -33.38 -5.46
N LEU A 13 -24.89 -33.85 -5.45
CA LEU A 13 -23.71 -33.05 -5.11
C LEU A 13 -23.57 -31.93 -6.17
N LEU A 14 -24.06 -30.73 -5.83
CA LEU A 14 -23.68 -29.56 -6.62
C LEU A 14 -22.16 -29.40 -6.57
N PRO A 15 -21.48 -29.26 -7.72
CA PRO A 15 -20.06 -29.01 -7.72
C PRO A 15 -19.80 -27.72 -6.94
N ALA A 16 -18.88 -27.79 -5.98
CA ALA A 16 -18.40 -26.62 -5.27
C ALA A 16 -17.89 -25.61 -6.34
N ARG A 17 -18.61 -24.50 -6.49
CA ARG A 17 -18.19 -23.42 -7.39
C ARG A 17 -16.86 -22.92 -6.84
N LEU A 18 -15.77 -23.15 -7.57
CA LEU A 18 -14.48 -22.56 -7.25
C LEU A 18 -14.69 -21.04 -7.21
N GLU A 19 -14.64 -20.45 -6.03
CA GLU A 19 -14.75 -18.99 -5.89
C GLU A 19 -13.57 -18.38 -6.62
N GLU A 20 -13.83 -17.48 -7.56
CA GLU A 20 -12.78 -16.75 -8.24
C GLU A 20 -12.00 -15.91 -7.21
N PRO A 21 -10.66 -15.74 -7.37
CA PRO A 21 -9.89 -14.93 -6.46
C PRO A 21 -10.35 -13.48 -6.44
N VAL A 22 -10.49 -12.89 -5.25
CA VAL A 22 -10.70 -11.45 -5.10
C VAL A 22 -9.49 -10.71 -5.66
N THR A 23 -9.69 -9.82 -6.63
CA THR A 23 -8.62 -9.01 -7.22
C THR A 23 -8.47 -7.69 -6.48
N VAL A 24 -7.31 -7.48 -5.87
CA VAL A 24 -7.00 -6.28 -5.10
C VAL A 24 -5.95 -5.44 -5.83
N CYS A 25 -6.31 -4.23 -6.21
CA CYS A 25 -5.37 -3.19 -6.61
C CYS A 25 -4.84 -2.50 -5.36
N ALA A 26 -3.54 -2.59 -5.05
CA ALA A 26 -2.98 -2.06 -3.84
C ALA A 26 -1.66 -1.32 -4.06
N ALA A 27 -1.44 -0.26 -3.28
CA ALA A 27 -0.18 0.47 -3.26
C ALA A 27 0.99 -0.49 -3.04
N VAL A 28 2.06 -0.34 -3.82
CA VAL A 28 3.22 -1.24 -3.83
C VAL A 28 3.93 -1.35 -2.46
N SER A 29 3.81 -0.32 -1.61
CA SER A 29 4.31 -0.35 -0.23
C SER A 29 3.63 -1.38 0.66
N LEU A 30 2.47 -1.92 0.26
CA LEU A 30 1.69 -2.91 1.00
C LEU A 30 2.03 -4.35 0.62
N THR A 31 2.93 -4.58 -0.33
CA THR A 31 3.15 -5.90 -0.94
C THR A 31 3.30 -7.01 0.10
N GLU A 32 4.31 -6.96 0.93
CA GLU A 32 4.63 -8.05 1.88
C GLU A 32 3.55 -8.21 2.95
N SER A 33 2.99 -7.09 3.41
CA SER A 33 1.94 -7.12 4.45
C SER A 33 0.63 -7.70 3.93
N LEU A 34 0.23 -7.37 2.70
CA LEU A 34 -1.00 -7.91 2.10
C LEU A 34 -0.84 -9.36 1.65
N GLU A 35 0.33 -9.76 1.16
CA GLU A 35 0.61 -11.17 0.87
C GLU A 35 0.52 -12.02 2.14
N ALA A 36 1.13 -11.57 3.24
CA ALA A 36 1.02 -12.22 4.55
C ALA A 36 -0.43 -12.25 5.06
N ALA A 37 -1.19 -11.17 4.84
CA ALA A 37 -2.60 -11.10 5.24
C ALA A 37 -3.47 -12.04 4.41
N ALA A 38 -3.25 -12.16 3.10
CA ALA A 38 -3.99 -13.06 2.23
C ALA A 38 -3.77 -14.53 2.62
N GLU A 39 -2.52 -14.91 2.93
CA GLU A 39 -2.20 -16.25 3.43
C GLU A 39 -2.87 -16.54 4.78
N ALA A 40 -2.91 -15.56 5.69
CA ALA A 40 -3.61 -15.71 6.95
C ALA A 40 -5.14 -15.81 6.76
N TYR A 41 -5.70 -14.99 5.85
CA TYR A 41 -7.12 -15.02 5.49
C TYR A 41 -7.52 -16.39 4.95
N LYS A 42 -6.73 -16.95 4.04
CA LYS A 42 -6.94 -18.30 3.48
C LYS A 42 -6.91 -19.38 4.57
N ARG A 43 -5.93 -19.32 5.48
CA ARG A 43 -5.86 -20.28 6.63
C ARG A 43 -7.04 -20.14 7.58
N ALA A 44 -7.65 -18.97 7.68
CA ALA A 44 -8.87 -18.73 8.47
C ALA A 44 -10.16 -19.16 7.75
N GLY A 45 -10.06 -19.84 6.60
CA GLY A 45 -11.20 -20.29 5.82
C GLY A 45 -11.76 -19.26 4.83
N GLY A 46 -11.03 -18.16 4.61
CA GLY A 46 -11.36 -17.16 3.59
C GLY A 46 -10.99 -17.63 2.18
N GLY A 47 -11.53 -16.91 1.18
CA GLY A 47 -11.27 -17.15 -0.23
C GLY A 47 -9.85 -16.77 -0.67
N SER A 48 -9.52 -17.07 -1.92
CA SER A 48 -8.26 -16.68 -2.54
C SER A 48 -8.24 -15.19 -2.88
N VAL A 49 -7.07 -14.56 -2.77
CA VAL A 49 -6.85 -13.14 -3.12
C VAL A 49 -5.72 -13.06 -4.14
N ARG A 50 -5.88 -12.20 -5.12
CA ARG A 50 -4.89 -11.88 -6.15
C ARG A 50 -4.59 -10.38 -6.11
N PHE A 51 -3.32 -10.01 -6.23
CA PHE A 51 -2.90 -8.62 -6.14
C PHE A 51 -2.40 -8.07 -7.47
N ASN A 52 -2.69 -6.78 -7.69
CA ASN A 52 -2.02 -5.91 -8.65
C ASN A 52 -1.34 -4.79 -7.84
N PHE A 53 -0.01 -4.88 -7.66
CA PHE A 53 0.76 -3.89 -6.92
C PHE A 53 1.40 -2.88 -7.85
N ALA A 54 1.14 -1.59 -7.61
CA ALA A 54 1.77 -0.47 -8.32
C ALA A 54 1.72 0.81 -7.48
N GLY A 55 2.24 1.93 -8.01
CA GLY A 55 1.98 3.23 -7.42
C GLY A 55 0.49 3.56 -7.45
N SER A 56 -0.05 4.11 -6.37
CA SER A 56 -1.50 4.40 -6.26
C SER A 56 -2.01 5.28 -7.39
N ASN A 57 -1.19 6.21 -7.88
CA ASN A 57 -1.49 7.06 -9.03
C ASN A 57 -1.68 6.28 -10.35
N VAL A 58 -0.95 5.17 -10.53
CA VAL A 58 -1.11 4.27 -11.67
C VAL A 58 -2.40 3.48 -11.53
N LEU A 59 -2.63 2.89 -10.34
CA LEU A 59 -3.82 2.08 -10.06
C LEU A 59 -5.11 2.89 -10.14
N ALA A 60 -5.12 4.10 -9.58
CA ALA A 60 -6.27 4.99 -9.65
C ALA A 60 -6.66 5.31 -11.09
N ARG A 61 -5.67 5.59 -11.97
CA ARG A 61 -5.92 5.81 -13.41
C ARG A 61 -6.39 4.54 -14.11
N GLN A 62 -5.83 3.37 -13.79
CA GLN A 62 -6.29 2.10 -14.34
C GLN A 62 -7.75 1.84 -13.99
N LEU A 63 -8.14 2.03 -12.73
CA LEU A 63 -9.53 1.87 -12.28
C LEU A 63 -10.45 2.90 -12.92
N ALA A 64 -10.04 4.16 -13.03
CA ALA A 64 -10.80 5.21 -13.72
C ALA A 64 -11.05 4.88 -15.20
N ASN A 65 -10.18 4.09 -15.83
CA ASN A 65 -10.33 3.59 -17.20
C ASN A 65 -10.97 2.19 -17.28
N GLY A 66 -11.59 1.72 -16.20
CA GLY A 66 -12.35 0.47 -16.18
C GLY A 66 -11.52 -0.82 -16.01
N ALA A 67 -10.29 -0.73 -15.52
CA ALA A 67 -9.52 -1.94 -15.20
C ALA A 67 -10.26 -2.80 -14.15
N PRO A 68 -10.36 -4.12 -14.36
CA PRO A 68 -11.10 -4.99 -13.46
C PRO A 68 -10.36 -5.16 -12.12
N ALA A 69 -11.06 -4.89 -11.03
CA ALA A 69 -10.64 -5.17 -9.68
C ALA A 69 -11.86 -5.26 -8.75
N ASP A 70 -11.67 -5.76 -7.54
CA ASP A 70 -12.73 -5.89 -6.54
C ASP A 70 -12.50 -4.98 -5.34
N LEU A 71 -11.23 -4.71 -4.99
CA LEU A 71 -10.84 -3.83 -3.89
C LEU A 71 -9.70 -2.92 -4.33
N PHE A 72 -9.73 -1.67 -3.90
CA PHE A 72 -8.64 -0.70 -4.08
C PHE A 72 -8.12 -0.24 -2.71
N ILE A 73 -6.79 -0.29 -2.53
CA ILE A 73 -6.11 0.21 -1.33
C ILE A 73 -5.03 1.20 -1.78
N SER A 74 -5.27 2.48 -1.54
CA SER A 74 -4.38 3.58 -1.91
C SER A 74 -3.42 3.93 -0.77
N ALA A 75 -2.26 4.50 -1.09
CA ALA A 75 -1.32 5.05 -0.12
C ALA A 75 -1.56 6.53 0.20
N ASP A 76 -2.61 7.13 -0.37
CA ASP A 76 -3.11 8.46 -0.02
C ASP A 76 -4.59 8.63 -0.36
N GLU A 77 -5.19 9.66 0.20
CA GLU A 77 -6.58 10.03 -0.05
C GLU A 77 -6.78 10.62 -1.46
N ALA A 78 -5.79 11.34 -2.00
CA ALA A 78 -5.91 12.02 -3.29
C ALA A 78 -6.13 11.01 -4.43
N GLN A 79 -5.39 9.91 -4.45
CA GLN A 79 -5.55 8.88 -5.48
C GLN A 79 -6.84 8.05 -5.27
N MET A 80 -7.29 7.89 -4.02
CA MET A 80 -8.62 7.32 -3.76
C MET A 80 -9.72 8.23 -4.32
N GLU A 81 -9.60 9.56 -4.15
CA GLU A 81 -10.56 10.51 -4.71
C GLU A 81 -10.52 10.58 -6.25
N VAL A 82 -9.37 10.41 -6.87
CA VAL A 82 -9.27 10.28 -8.35
C VAL A 82 -10.11 9.10 -8.83
N ALA A 83 -9.95 7.92 -8.23
CA ALA A 83 -10.74 6.74 -8.59
C ALA A 83 -12.24 6.92 -8.27
N ALA A 84 -12.55 7.54 -7.13
CA ALA A 84 -13.93 7.78 -6.70
C ALA A 84 -14.63 8.85 -7.56
N GLY A 85 -13.91 9.88 -7.98
CA GLY A 85 -14.42 10.92 -8.89
C GLY A 85 -14.76 10.38 -10.29
N ALA A 86 -14.06 9.34 -10.74
CA ALA A 86 -14.34 8.61 -11.96
C ALA A 86 -15.49 7.57 -11.82
N GLY A 87 -16.11 7.45 -10.63
CA GLY A 87 -17.16 6.46 -10.37
C GLY A 87 -16.65 5.02 -10.22
N ALA A 88 -15.33 4.82 -10.10
CA ALA A 88 -14.73 3.49 -10.01
C ALA A 88 -14.80 2.88 -8.60
N ILE A 89 -15.24 3.64 -7.59
CA ILE A 89 -15.27 3.24 -6.18
C ILE A 89 -16.68 3.27 -5.60
N ASP A 90 -17.06 2.22 -4.91
CA ASP A 90 -18.23 2.24 -4.02
C ASP A 90 -17.87 3.03 -2.75
N ARG A 91 -18.20 4.34 -2.76
CA ARG A 91 -17.89 5.28 -1.68
C ARG A 91 -18.48 4.86 -0.33
N THR A 92 -19.54 4.04 -0.31
CA THR A 92 -20.18 3.57 0.93
C THR A 92 -19.32 2.57 1.68
N THR A 93 -18.33 1.98 1.01
CA THR A 93 -17.42 0.98 1.57
C THR A 93 -16.06 1.55 1.96
N ARG A 94 -15.81 2.85 1.69
CA ARG A 94 -14.53 3.50 1.99
C ARG A 94 -14.26 3.52 3.49
N VAL A 95 -13.06 3.11 3.83
CA VAL A 95 -12.52 3.17 5.19
C VAL A 95 -11.07 3.63 5.16
N ASP A 96 -10.63 4.30 6.21
CA ASP A 96 -9.23 4.58 6.45
C ASP A 96 -8.63 3.36 7.17
N LEU A 97 -7.80 2.62 6.46
CA LEU A 97 -7.33 1.30 6.92
C LEU A 97 -6.09 1.42 7.80
N LEU A 98 -5.10 2.18 7.33
CA LEU A 98 -3.76 2.26 7.94
C LEU A 98 -3.23 3.69 7.94
N ALA A 99 -2.34 3.97 8.89
CA ALA A 99 -1.44 5.11 8.85
C ALA A 99 0.01 4.66 8.68
N ASN A 100 0.89 5.59 8.25
CA ASN A 100 2.30 5.36 8.05
C ASN A 100 3.12 6.60 8.45
N ARG A 101 4.44 6.49 8.42
CA ARG A 101 5.38 7.60 8.65
C ARG A 101 6.40 7.68 7.53
N LEU A 102 6.97 8.86 7.32
CA LEU A 102 8.14 9.01 6.46
C LEU A 102 9.41 8.61 7.21
N SER A 103 10.37 8.12 6.43
CA SER A 103 11.70 7.77 6.85
C SER A 103 12.70 8.25 5.80
N VAL A 104 13.91 8.58 6.23
CA VAL A 104 15.04 8.80 5.34
C VAL A 104 15.93 7.57 5.40
N ILE A 105 16.23 7.01 4.24
CA ILE A 105 17.22 5.95 4.08
C ILE A 105 18.41 6.47 3.31
N VAL A 106 19.57 5.91 3.59
CA VAL A 106 20.85 6.29 2.97
C VAL A 106 21.66 5.04 2.64
N ARG A 107 22.65 5.19 1.79
CA ARG A 107 23.68 4.16 1.64
C ARG A 107 24.47 4.01 2.93
N PRO A 108 25.04 2.83 3.24
CA PRO A 108 25.80 2.59 4.47
C PRO A 108 26.97 3.52 4.69
N ASP A 109 27.60 4.03 3.62
CA ASP A 109 28.72 4.98 3.66
C ASP A 109 28.30 6.42 4.00
N HIS A 110 27.00 6.71 4.10
CA HIS A 110 26.41 7.96 4.59
C HIS A 110 25.78 7.85 5.97
N GLY A 111 26.27 6.97 6.82
CA GLY A 111 25.69 6.65 8.13
C GLY A 111 25.67 7.78 9.18
N GLU A 112 26.28 8.95 8.89
CA GLU A 112 26.28 10.12 9.77
C GLU A 112 25.05 11.04 9.58
N ILE A 113 24.13 10.69 8.69
CA ILE A 113 22.91 11.46 8.45
C ILE A 113 21.88 11.10 9.50
N HIS A 114 21.56 12.02 10.42
CA HIS A 114 20.58 11.81 11.51
C HIS A 114 19.46 12.84 11.50
N GLU A 115 19.49 13.82 10.60
CA GLU A 115 18.45 14.83 10.45
C GLU A 115 18.29 15.25 9.00
N ILE A 116 17.14 15.84 8.67
CA ILE A 116 16.81 16.19 7.28
C ILE A 116 17.76 17.25 6.67
N ARG A 117 18.30 18.17 7.48
CA ARG A 117 19.25 19.18 7.01
C ARG A 117 20.58 18.59 6.56
N ALA A 118 20.94 17.42 7.07
CA ALA A 118 22.16 16.73 6.65
C ALA A 118 22.10 16.27 5.18
N LEU A 119 20.92 16.20 4.56
CA LEU A 119 20.80 15.97 3.12
C LEU A 119 21.36 17.11 2.26
N LEU A 120 21.70 18.26 2.85
CA LEU A 120 22.38 19.36 2.18
C LEU A 120 23.92 19.23 2.20
N GLN A 121 24.49 18.23 2.85
CA GLN A 121 25.93 17.99 2.86
C GLN A 121 26.46 17.78 1.43
N PRO A 122 27.72 18.16 1.13
CA PRO A 122 28.27 18.16 -0.24
C PRO A 122 28.35 16.76 -0.88
N ASP A 123 28.47 15.72 -0.06
CA ASP A 123 28.55 14.31 -0.48
C ASP A 123 27.17 13.69 -0.81
N VAL A 124 26.08 14.28 -0.31
CA VAL A 124 24.69 13.89 -0.70
C VAL A 124 24.29 14.65 -1.96
N ARG A 125 24.45 14.04 -3.10
CA ARG A 125 24.21 14.67 -4.41
C ARG A 125 22.83 14.36 -4.98
N ARG A 126 22.28 13.16 -4.70
CA ARG A 126 21.02 12.66 -5.25
C ARG A 126 20.16 12.07 -4.14
N VAL A 127 18.95 12.61 -4.03
CA VAL A 127 17.94 12.17 -3.07
C VAL A 127 16.74 11.66 -3.83
N ALA A 128 16.52 10.35 -3.85
CA ALA A 128 15.38 9.75 -4.52
C ALA A 128 14.09 10.01 -3.74
N ILE A 129 13.04 10.42 -4.44
CA ILE A 129 11.69 10.55 -3.93
C ILE A 129 10.69 10.01 -4.96
N GLY A 130 9.53 9.55 -4.55
CA GLY A 130 8.42 9.38 -5.49
C GLY A 130 8.17 10.69 -6.25
N ASP A 131 7.66 10.64 -7.48
CA ASP A 131 7.29 11.86 -8.21
C ASP A 131 6.39 12.74 -7.32
N PRO A 132 6.83 13.94 -6.92
CA PRO A 132 6.11 14.81 -5.99
C PRO A 132 4.83 15.41 -6.57
N ALA A 133 4.57 15.22 -7.87
CA ALA A 133 3.34 15.64 -8.52
C ALA A 133 2.26 14.56 -8.54
N ALA A 134 2.62 13.27 -8.36
CA ALA A 134 1.69 12.18 -8.62
C ALA A 134 1.81 10.99 -7.66
N VAL A 135 3.02 10.65 -7.21
CA VAL A 135 3.26 9.46 -6.37
C VAL A 135 3.02 9.81 -4.90
N PRO A 136 2.17 9.09 -4.15
CA PRO A 136 1.83 9.43 -2.76
C PRO A 136 3.04 9.70 -1.87
N ALA A 137 4.03 8.79 -1.84
CA ALA A 137 5.25 8.99 -1.05
C ALA A 137 6.01 10.27 -1.42
N GLY A 138 6.01 10.65 -2.71
CA GLY A 138 6.63 11.89 -3.19
C GLY A 138 5.84 13.14 -2.81
N VAL A 139 4.51 13.07 -2.87
CA VAL A 139 3.61 14.14 -2.41
C VAL A 139 3.86 14.42 -0.92
N TYR A 140 3.89 13.38 -0.10
CA TYR A 140 4.18 13.50 1.34
C TYR A 140 5.61 13.97 1.61
N ALA A 141 6.62 13.49 0.86
CA ALA A 141 7.98 13.98 0.96
C ALA A 141 8.08 15.49 0.65
N ARG A 142 7.39 15.95 -0.39
CA ARG A 142 7.28 17.40 -0.72
C ARG A 142 6.63 18.18 0.40
N GLN A 143 5.49 17.73 0.91
CA GLN A 143 4.79 18.39 2.03
C GLN A 143 5.72 18.53 3.25
N TYR A 144 6.42 17.45 3.60
CA TYR A 144 7.38 17.45 4.70
C TYR A 144 8.51 18.46 4.46
N LEU A 145 9.15 18.42 3.29
CA LEU A 145 10.26 19.33 2.96
C LEU A 145 9.82 20.79 2.91
N GLN A 146 8.59 21.07 2.47
CA GLN A 146 8.01 22.40 2.52
C GLN A 146 7.76 22.86 3.95
N ALA A 147 7.19 22.00 4.81
CA ALA A 147 6.92 22.31 6.21
C ALA A 147 8.19 22.62 7.02
N VAL A 148 9.32 21.97 6.70
CA VAL A 148 10.62 22.24 7.34
C VAL A 148 11.47 23.28 6.62
N GLY A 149 10.97 23.90 5.54
CA GLY A 149 11.64 24.97 4.78
C GLY A 149 12.84 24.50 3.97
N LEU A 150 12.90 23.24 3.55
CA LEU A 150 14.04 22.66 2.83
C LEU A 150 13.73 22.28 1.37
N TRP A 151 12.49 22.43 0.91
CA TRP A 151 12.09 22.05 -0.43
C TRP A 151 12.95 22.70 -1.52
N GLU A 152 13.06 24.02 -1.49
CA GLU A 152 13.81 24.77 -2.51
C GLU A 152 15.33 24.45 -2.46
N ALA A 153 15.90 24.31 -1.26
CA ALA A 153 17.31 24.02 -1.08
C ALA A 153 17.70 22.62 -1.59
N LEU A 154 16.79 21.65 -1.52
CA LEU A 154 17.01 20.28 -1.96
C LEU A 154 16.58 20.04 -3.41
N GLN A 155 15.82 20.93 -4.03
CA GLN A 155 15.16 20.70 -5.31
C GLN A 155 16.13 20.23 -6.42
N SER A 156 17.33 20.79 -6.49
CA SER A 156 18.35 20.40 -7.49
C SER A 156 18.96 19.02 -7.26
N ARG A 157 18.76 18.44 -6.07
CA ARG A 157 19.26 17.11 -5.68
C ARG A 157 18.16 16.04 -5.76
N LEU A 158 16.88 16.45 -5.85
CA LEU A 158 15.77 15.51 -5.87
C LEU A 158 15.72 14.74 -7.19
N VAL A 159 15.59 13.42 -7.10
CA VAL A 159 15.44 12.51 -8.22
C VAL A 159 14.06 11.87 -8.14
N PRO A 160 13.06 12.36 -8.91
CA PRO A 160 11.73 11.78 -8.95
C PRO A 160 11.74 10.39 -9.56
N VAL A 161 11.03 9.45 -8.93
CA VAL A 161 10.86 8.06 -9.42
C VAL A 161 9.39 7.63 -9.41
N GLY A 162 9.08 6.58 -10.15
CA GLY A 162 7.69 6.17 -10.44
C GLY A 162 6.90 5.60 -9.25
N ASN A 163 7.56 5.18 -8.17
CA ASN A 163 6.93 4.70 -6.93
C ASN A 163 7.97 4.63 -5.79
N VAL A 164 7.51 4.37 -4.56
CA VAL A 164 8.38 4.35 -3.39
C VAL A 164 9.41 3.22 -3.42
N ARG A 165 9.10 2.06 -3.99
CA ARG A 165 10.06 0.94 -4.12
C ARG A 165 11.19 1.27 -5.08
N ALA A 166 10.92 2.04 -6.13
CA ALA A 166 11.96 2.55 -7.00
C ALA A 166 12.91 3.52 -6.26
N ALA A 167 12.41 4.29 -5.28
CA ALA A 167 13.25 5.14 -4.45
C ALA A 167 14.17 4.32 -3.52
N VAL A 168 13.65 3.25 -2.89
CA VAL A 168 14.49 2.30 -2.13
C VAL A 168 15.57 1.70 -3.04
N ALA A 169 15.16 1.15 -4.18
CA ALA A 169 16.09 0.53 -5.13
C ALA A 169 17.18 1.49 -5.65
N ALA A 170 16.85 2.78 -5.80
CA ALA A 170 17.84 3.79 -6.23
C ALA A 170 18.97 3.97 -5.20
N VAL A 171 18.66 3.87 -3.91
CA VAL A 171 19.69 3.89 -2.85
C VAL A 171 20.48 2.58 -2.84
N GLU A 172 19.79 1.45 -2.90
CA GLU A 172 20.41 0.13 -2.83
C GLU A 172 21.38 -0.15 -3.99
N ASN A 173 21.08 0.36 -5.19
CA ASN A 173 21.93 0.19 -6.38
C ASN A 173 22.94 1.35 -6.58
N GLY A 174 23.00 2.32 -5.66
CA GLY A 174 23.92 3.46 -5.73
C GLY A 174 23.55 4.56 -6.73
N SER A 175 22.33 4.51 -7.32
CA SER A 175 21.81 5.57 -8.20
C SER A 175 21.39 6.82 -7.42
N ALA A 176 21.14 6.70 -6.13
CA ALA A 176 20.91 7.81 -5.20
C ALA A 176 21.71 7.60 -3.91
N ASP A 177 22.06 8.70 -3.24
CA ASP A 177 22.80 8.68 -1.98
C ASP A 177 21.85 8.52 -0.79
N ALA A 178 20.65 9.07 -0.92
CA ALA A 178 19.58 9.00 0.06
C ALA A 178 18.21 8.87 -0.62
N ALA A 179 17.19 8.50 0.15
CA ALA A 179 15.79 8.59 -0.29
C ALA A 179 14.85 8.94 0.87
N ILE A 180 13.76 9.63 0.55
CA ILE A 180 12.64 9.83 1.47
C ILE A 180 11.54 8.83 1.06
N VAL A 181 11.25 7.89 1.95
CA VAL A 181 10.36 6.75 1.73
C VAL A 181 9.42 6.58 2.93
N TYR A 182 8.55 5.59 2.91
CA TYR A 182 7.81 5.23 4.13
C TYR A 182 8.68 4.40 5.08
N GLU A 183 8.39 4.48 6.38
CA GLU A 183 9.05 3.63 7.40
C GLU A 183 8.91 2.14 7.08
N THR A 184 7.76 1.75 6.55
CA THR A 184 7.48 0.38 6.11
C THR A 184 8.39 -0.09 4.98
N ASP A 185 8.70 0.79 4.00
CA ASP A 185 9.61 0.47 2.91
C ASP A 185 11.07 0.51 3.37
N ALA A 186 11.40 1.41 4.29
CA ALA A 186 12.72 1.46 4.92
C ALA A 186 13.03 0.18 5.71
N ALA A 187 12.04 -0.36 6.42
CA ALA A 187 12.20 -1.56 7.25
C ALA A 187 12.51 -2.84 6.46
N ILE A 188 12.21 -2.88 5.17
CA ILE A 188 12.45 -4.03 4.30
C ILE A 188 13.62 -3.82 3.32
N ALA A 189 14.26 -2.65 3.36
CA ALA A 189 15.47 -2.38 2.58
C ALA A 189 16.57 -3.39 2.96
N ARG A 190 17.31 -3.88 1.98
CA ARG A 190 18.30 -4.95 2.16
C ARG A 190 19.68 -4.42 2.49
N THR A 191 20.08 -3.33 1.84
CA THR A 191 21.41 -2.75 1.96
C THR A 191 21.37 -1.28 2.39
N ALA A 192 20.31 -0.54 2.07
CA ALA A 192 20.13 0.81 2.58
C ALA A 192 19.87 0.80 4.09
N VAL A 193 20.37 1.80 4.79
CA VAL A 193 20.19 1.95 6.24
C VAL A 193 19.21 3.07 6.54
N ILE A 194 18.45 2.92 7.61
CA ILE A 194 17.55 3.96 8.11
C ILE A 194 18.40 5.02 8.80
N ALA A 195 18.45 6.20 8.22
CA ALA A 195 19.10 7.37 8.82
C ALA A 195 18.28 7.90 10.00
N PHE A 196 16.98 8.10 9.77
CA PHE A 196 16.01 8.47 10.81
C PHE A 196 14.57 8.29 10.31
N VAL A 197 13.63 8.18 11.25
CA VAL A 197 12.18 8.24 11.01
C VAL A 197 11.71 9.65 11.33
N VAL A 198 10.90 10.25 10.44
CA VAL A 198 10.34 11.59 10.65
C VAL A 198 9.43 11.57 11.87
N SER A 199 9.64 12.52 12.80
CA SER A 199 8.84 12.62 14.01
C SER A 199 7.37 12.92 13.70
N ALA A 200 6.44 12.39 14.48
CA ALA A 200 5.01 12.61 14.29
C ALA A 200 4.60 14.11 14.28
N ALA A 201 5.33 14.96 15.02
CA ALA A 201 5.08 16.39 15.06
C ALA A 201 5.43 17.13 13.76
N ALA A 202 6.33 16.58 12.95
CA ALA A 202 6.76 17.17 11.68
C ALA A 202 6.24 16.40 10.45
N ALA A 203 5.70 15.20 10.67
CA ALA A 203 5.22 14.34 9.59
C ALA A 203 3.89 14.83 9.02
N PRO A 204 3.68 14.71 7.71
CA PRO A 204 2.34 14.81 7.14
C PRO A 204 1.44 13.68 7.65
N HIS A 205 0.13 13.90 7.66
CA HIS A 205 -0.84 12.86 7.98
C HIS A 205 -0.95 11.87 6.82
N ILE A 206 -0.41 10.67 6.99
CA ILE A 206 -0.36 9.63 5.97
C ILE A 206 -1.43 8.59 6.25
N VAL A 207 -2.41 8.47 5.37
CA VAL A 207 -3.53 7.52 5.47
C VAL A 207 -3.57 6.65 4.24
N TYR A 208 -3.88 5.37 4.44
CA TYR A 208 -4.14 4.39 3.40
C TYR A 208 -5.63 4.06 3.39
N PRO A 209 -6.42 4.73 2.57
CA PRO A 209 -7.83 4.39 2.41
C PRO A 209 -7.99 3.12 1.57
N ALA A 210 -9.05 2.35 1.89
CA ALA A 210 -9.47 1.18 1.16
C ALA A 210 -10.96 1.27 0.82
N ALA A 211 -11.35 0.77 -0.34
CA ALA A 211 -12.75 0.72 -0.76
C ALA A 211 -12.98 -0.37 -1.82
N VAL A 212 -14.18 -0.91 -1.86
CA VAL A 212 -14.62 -1.83 -2.91
C VAL A 212 -14.74 -1.08 -4.24
N VAL A 213 -14.33 -1.71 -5.33
CA VAL A 213 -14.46 -1.17 -6.69
C VAL A 213 -15.93 -1.24 -7.11
N ALA A 214 -16.44 -0.14 -7.66
CA ALA A 214 -17.82 -0.08 -8.15
C ALA A 214 -18.04 -1.11 -9.27
N GLY A 215 -19.16 -1.83 -9.23
CA GLY A 215 -19.48 -2.88 -10.20
C GLY A 215 -18.69 -4.19 -10.02
N SER A 216 -17.93 -4.34 -8.95
CA SER A 216 -17.28 -5.62 -8.60
C SER A 216 -18.32 -6.74 -8.54
N ARG A 217 -18.04 -7.84 -9.28
CA ARG A 217 -18.86 -9.06 -9.24
C ARG A 217 -18.62 -9.88 -7.97
N GLN A 218 -17.58 -9.55 -7.21
CA GLN A 218 -17.17 -10.20 -5.97
C GLN A 218 -17.28 -9.26 -4.75
N ARG A 219 -18.23 -8.31 -4.80
CA ARG A 219 -18.41 -7.29 -3.76
C ARG A 219 -18.41 -7.87 -2.33
N GLU A 220 -19.18 -8.94 -2.11
CA GLU A 220 -19.28 -9.56 -0.78
C GLU A 220 -17.95 -10.21 -0.35
N ALA A 221 -17.25 -10.87 -1.26
CA ALA A 221 -15.94 -11.45 -0.98
C ALA A 221 -14.89 -10.37 -0.69
N ALA A 222 -14.90 -9.27 -1.46
CA ALA A 222 -14.04 -8.11 -1.23
C ALA A 222 -14.31 -7.46 0.14
N LEU A 223 -15.58 -7.32 0.55
CA LEU A 223 -15.96 -6.82 1.86
C LEU A 223 -15.48 -7.75 2.99
N ARG A 224 -15.63 -9.09 2.82
CA ARG A 224 -15.12 -10.06 3.82
C ARG A 224 -13.60 -9.94 3.98
N PHE A 225 -12.85 -9.79 2.87
CA PHE A 225 -11.40 -9.59 2.95
C PHE A 225 -11.06 -8.26 3.60
N LEU A 226 -11.73 -7.15 3.24
CA LEU A 226 -11.54 -5.85 3.87
C LEU A 226 -11.85 -5.90 5.38
N GLN A 227 -12.90 -6.60 5.77
CA GLN A 227 -13.23 -6.81 7.18
C GLN A 227 -12.13 -7.60 7.92
N PHE A 228 -11.57 -8.65 7.29
CA PHE A 228 -10.44 -9.38 7.84
C PHE A 228 -9.22 -8.47 8.05
N LEU A 229 -8.89 -7.62 7.07
CA LEU A 229 -7.79 -6.67 7.17
C LEU A 229 -7.96 -5.70 8.34
N ARG A 230 -9.19 -5.27 8.63
CA ARG A 230 -9.55 -4.39 9.76
C ARG A 230 -9.63 -5.14 11.09
N GLY A 231 -9.76 -6.45 11.06
CA GLY A 231 -9.87 -7.29 12.25
C GLY A 231 -8.54 -7.46 13.00
N PRO A 232 -8.58 -8.09 14.19
CA PRO A 232 -7.39 -8.23 15.06
C PRO A 232 -6.19 -8.91 14.36
N GLN A 233 -6.45 -9.94 13.54
CA GLN A 233 -5.40 -10.66 12.83
C GLN A 233 -4.74 -9.81 11.74
N GLY A 234 -5.55 -9.08 10.94
CA GLY A 234 -5.03 -8.14 9.94
C GLY A 234 -4.22 -7.03 10.59
N ALA A 235 -4.76 -6.43 11.66
CA ALA A 235 -4.07 -5.38 12.41
C ALA A 235 -2.72 -5.85 12.97
N GLU A 236 -2.64 -7.07 13.51
CA GLU A 236 -1.39 -7.65 14.00
C GLU A 236 -0.37 -7.85 12.87
N ILE A 237 -0.82 -8.32 11.71
CA ILE A 237 0.05 -8.46 10.53
C ILE A 237 0.60 -7.09 10.13
N PHE A 238 -0.25 -6.09 9.97
CA PHE A 238 0.18 -4.75 9.58
C PHE A 238 1.19 -4.14 10.56
N ARG A 239 1.02 -4.31 11.87
CA ARG A 239 2.00 -3.82 12.87
C ARG A 239 3.37 -4.48 12.70
N ARG A 240 3.44 -5.76 12.36
CA ARG A 240 4.72 -6.45 12.08
C ARG A 240 5.48 -5.81 10.93
N TYR A 241 4.74 -5.29 9.94
CA TYR A 241 5.32 -4.56 8.80
C TYR A 241 5.39 -3.05 9.03
N LYS A 242 5.35 -2.58 10.30
CA LYS A 242 5.50 -1.17 10.68
C LYS A 242 4.36 -0.23 10.26
N PHE A 243 3.25 -0.73 9.75
CA PHE A 243 2.04 0.07 9.60
C PHE A 243 1.35 0.30 10.95
N SER A 244 0.62 1.40 11.06
CA SER A 244 -0.26 1.71 12.20
C SER A 244 -1.71 1.47 11.75
N PRO A 245 -2.36 0.34 12.15
CA PRO A 245 -3.77 0.13 11.86
C PRO A 245 -4.62 1.23 12.49
N LEU A 246 -5.57 1.76 11.72
CA LEU A 246 -6.56 2.71 12.22
C LEU A 246 -7.74 1.96 12.82
N ALA A 247 -8.39 2.57 13.83
CA ALA A 247 -9.53 1.96 14.49
C ALA A 247 -10.68 1.70 13.50
N PRO A 248 -11.43 0.59 13.64
CA PRO A 248 -12.59 0.29 12.81
C PRO A 248 -13.73 1.30 12.97
#